data_6329346fdc57c169fe621fb677c0bb0a
#
_entry.id   6329346fdc57c169fe621fb677c0bb0a
#
_cell.length_a   1.000
_cell.length_b   1.000
_cell.length_c   1.000
_cell.angle_alpha   90.00
_cell.angle_beta   90.00
_cell.angle_gamma   90.00
#
_symmetry.space_group_name_H-M   'P 1'
#
loop_
_entity.id
_entity.type
_entity.pdbx_description
1 polymer ?
#
loop_
_entity_poly.entity_id
_entity_poly.type
_entity_poly.pdbx_seq_one_letter_code
_entity_poly.pdbx_strand_id
1 'polypeptide(L)'
;MNSTRNKKIEQVKETTMIVGIDIGSEKHYFRAFNWRGIELTRKPVAFSNSMEGFNSFYNTIVELIQKSELEEALVGIEPTGHYWFDLGQFMGEKNIKFVMVNPHHVHKSKELDDNSPSKNDRKDPRVIAGLVRDGRYFYSYMPTGVYAELRNASNRRFVLVEEQTRAKNRLQKWIAVYFPEYKGIYTRIDAKGGLLVLKQAPTPEEIVRLGVEGIIKIWKDAKLRGNGHKKAMLILNAAMKSIGLKAGLTEARMEIQDLIEDYELQTKRLERVNDLIKELCQQIRYADKLLEIKGIGITTIAGFIAEVGDITRFDSAKELQKLAGLELVADSSGKHNGKTKISKRGRKRLRYLLFEAAISVVGKNKEFKEIHRYYTTREKNPLKKMQSLIAVACKLIRVFHVILTKGTSYDASKMLKDIQHPGEPLKAA
;
A
#
# COMPACT_ATOMS: atom_id res chain seq x y z
N MET A 1 -26.06 -9.06 1.06
CA MET A 1 -25.23 -8.84 2.28
C MET A 1 -25.50 -9.83 3.41
N ASN A 2 -26.74 -10.23 3.65
CA ASN A 2 -27.07 -11.17 4.73
C ASN A 2 -26.51 -12.59 4.52
N SER A 3 -26.41 -13.10 3.28
CA SER A 3 -25.93 -14.45 3.00
C SER A 3 -24.48 -14.70 3.43
N THR A 4 -23.58 -13.73 3.25
CA THR A 4 -22.16 -13.89 3.62
C THR A 4 -21.96 -13.88 5.14
N ARG A 5 -22.75 -13.10 5.87
CA ARG A 5 -22.71 -13.09 7.34
C ARG A 5 -23.32 -14.36 7.91
N ASN A 6 -24.45 -14.80 7.38
CA ASN A 6 -25.09 -16.03 7.80
C ASN A 6 -24.15 -17.23 7.62
N LYS A 7 -23.50 -17.37 6.46
CA LYS A 7 -22.47 -18.39 6.24
C LYS A 7 -21.34 -18.37 7.27
N LYS A 8 -20.98 -17.21 7.79
CA LYS A 8 -19.96 -17.08 8.84
C LYS A 8 -20.48 -17.48 10.21
N ILE A 9 -21.74 -17.19 10.50
CA ILE A 9 -22.41 -17.64 11.74
C ILE A 9 -22.58 -19.16 11.71
N GLU A 10 -22.99 -19.74 10.58
CA GLU A 10 -23.15 -21.19 10.38
C GLU A 10 -21.84 -21.98 10.53
N GLN A 11 -20.68 -21.33 10.41
CA GLN A 11 -19.38 -21.95 10.70
C GLN A 11 -19.14 -22.17 12.20
N VAL A 12 -19.85 -21.47 13.05
CA VAL A 12 -19.81 -21.65 14.50
C VAL A 12 -20.86 -22.70 14.86
N LYS A 13 -20.44 -23.96 14.91
CA LYS A 13 -21.28 -25.08 15.27
C LYS A 13 -21.38 -25.26 16.80
N GLU A 14 -22.25 -26.11 17.25
CA GLU A 14 -22.37 -26.47 18.69
C GLU A 14 -21.07 -27.07 19.24
N THR A 15 -20.29 -27.72 18.41
CA THR A 15 -18.99 -28.33 18.73
C THR A 15 -17.80 -27.38 18.58
N THR A 16 -18.03 -26.09 18.23
CA THR A 16 -16.96 -25.11 18.00
C THR A 16 -16.65 -24.30 19.26
N MET A 17 -15.40 -24.35 19.70
CA MET A 17 -14.87 -23.42 20.69
C MET A 17 -14.48 -22.09 20.03
N ILE A 18 -14.90 -20.99 20.60
CA ILE A 18 -14.53 -19.65 20.12
C ILE A 18 -13.48 -19.08 21.06
N VAL A 19 -12.37 -18.65 20.50
CA VAL A 19 -11.27 -18.03 21.25
C VAL A 19 -11.06 -16.61 20.77
N GLY A 20 -11.09 -15.65 21.67
CA GLY A 20 -10.67 -14.29 21.36
C GLY A 20 -9.28 -14.03 21.93
N ILE A 21 -8.40 -13.43 21.12
CA ILE A 21 -7.03 -13.08 21.53
C ILE A 21 -6.81 -11.59 21.34
N ASP A 22 -6.37 -10.94 22.41
CA ASP A 22 -5.78 -9.61 22.37
C ASP A 22 -4.26 -9.73 22.24
N ILE A 23 -3.71 -9.04 21.23
CA ILE A 23 -2.32 -9.15 20.82
C ILE A 23 -1.49 -8.03 21.42
N GLY A 24 -0.50 -8.39 22.23
CA GLY A 24 0.54 -7.47 22.71
C GLY A 24 1.92 -7.79 22.12
N SER A 25 2.89 -6.93 22.37
CA SER A 25 4.27 -7.10 21.87
C SER A 25 5.01 -8.24 22.57
N GLU A 26 4.84 -8.38 23.89
CA GLU A 26 5.54 -9.38 24.71
C GLU A 26 4.60 -10.48 25.19
N LYS A 27 3.36 -10.15 25.48
CA LYS A 27 2.34 -11.06 26.00
C LYS A 27 1.04 -10.87 25.28
N HIS A 28 0.37 -11.99 25.02
CA HIS A 28 -0.98 -12.06 24.50
C HIS A 28 -1.93 -12.52 25.59
N TYR A 29 -3.20 -12.12 25.48
CA TYR A 29 -4.26 -12.56 26.41
C TYR A 29 -5.37 -13.19 25.63
N PHE A 30 -5.85 -14.36 26.07
CA PHE A 30 -7.01 -15.00 25.45
C PHE A 30 -8.08 -15.38 26.44
N ARG A 31 -9.30 -15.54 25.94
CA ARG A 31 -10.44 -16.17 26.56
C ARG A 31 -11.12 -17.12 25.61
N ALA A 32 -11.65 -18.24 26.12
CA ALA A 32 -12.34 -19.24 25.35
C ALA A 32 -13.81 -19.34 25.79
N PHE A 33 -14.68 -19.57 24.82
CA PHE A 33 -16.12 -19.63 24.97
C PHE A 33 -16.69 -20.79 24.15
N ASN A 34 -17.81 -21.34 24.57
CA ASN A 34 -18.58 -22.23 23.71
C ASN A 34 -19.38 -21.41 22.67
N TRP A 35 -20.08 -22.11 21.78
CA TRP A 35 -20.89 -21.49 20.73
C TRP A 35 -22.01 -20.56 21.24
N ARG A 36 -22.55 -20.79 22.45
CA ARG A 36 -23.53 -19.90 23.11
C ARG A 36 -22.88 -18.63 23.70
N GLY A 37 -21.57 -18.60 23.87
CA GLY A 37 -20.83 -17.52 24.53
C GLY A 37 -20.66 -17.72 26.04
N ILE A 38 -20.85 -18.96 26.52
CA ILE A 38 -20.52 -19.31 27.91
C ILE A 38 -19.02 -19.49 28.01
N GLU A 39 -18.40 -18.81 28.97
CA GLU A 39 -16.97 -18.79 29.15
C GLU A 39 -16.43 -20.12 29.68
N LEU A 40 -15.40 -20.65 29.06
CA LEU A 40 -14.69 -21.87 29.43
C LEU A 40 -13.44 -21.57 30.26
N THR A 41 -12.92 -20.36 30.16
CA THR A 41 -11.80 -19.84 30.97
C THR A 41 -12.35 -19.01 32.11
N ARG A 42 -11.93 -19.28 33.37
CA ARG A 42 -12.39 -18.50 34.54
C ARG A 42 -11.91 -17.04 34.54
N LYS A 43 -10.79 -16.78 33.88
CA LYS A 43 -10.11 -15.47 33.75
C LYS A 43 -9.34 -15.43 32.45
N PRO A 44 -8.93 -14.23 31.98
CA PRO A 44 -8.02 -14.13 30.85
C PRO A 44 -6.74 -14.91 31.12
N VAL A 45 -6.33 -15.73 30.15
CA VAL A 45 -5.10 -16.52 30.21
C VAL A 45 -4.03 -15.79 29.41
N ALA A 46 -2.89 -15.49 30.05
CA ALA A 46 -1.77 -14.84 29.42
C ALA A 46 -0.78 -15.89 28.88
N PHE A 47 -0.17 -15.60 27.72
CA PHE A 47 0.95 -16.36 27.18
C PHE A 47 1.97 -15.43 26.53
N SER A 48 3.24 -15.78 26.56
CA SER A 48 4.32 -14.97 26.00
C SER A 48 4.35 -15.06 24.47
N ASN A 49 4.84 -13.99 23.83
CA ASN A 49 5.13 -13.96 22.39
C ASN A 49 6.46 -14.71 22.14
N SER A 50 6.46 -16.03 22.39
CA SER A 50 7.59 -16.93 22.24
C SER A 50 7.08 -18.35 21.90
N MET A 51 7.96 -19.22 21.44
CA MET A 51 7.60 -20.59 21.09
C MET A 51 7.02 -21.37 22.29
N GLU A 52 7.57 -21.14 23.49
CA GLU A 52 7.06 -21.74 24.74
C GLU A 52 5.64 -21.25 25.03
N GLY A 53 5.42 -19.93 24.88
CA GLY A 53 4.09 -19.35 25.08
C GLY A 53 3.09 -19.85 24.07
N PHE A 54 3.46 -19.98 22.80
CA PHE A 54 2.60 -20.51 21.74
C PHE A 54 2.24 -21.99 21.98
N ASN A 55 3.21 -22.81 22.40
CA ASN A 55 2.95 -24.19 22.77
C ASN A 55 2.04 -24.31 24.01
N SER A 56 2.25 -23.46 25.02
CA SER A 56 1.39 -23.38 26.21
C SER A 56 -0.05 -23.00 25.81
N PHE A 57 -0.21 -22.00 24.94
CA PHE A 57 -1.52 -21.64 24.37
C PHE A 57 -2.17 -22.84 23.65
N TYR A 58 -1.44 -23.50 22.76
CA TYR A 58 -1.91 -24.64 22.00
C TYR A 58 -2.39 -25.76 22.91
N ASN A 59 -1.58 -26.16 23.89
CA ASN A 59 -1.90 -27.23 24.84
C ASN A 59 -3.17 -26.88 25.65
N THR A 60 -3.28 -25.61 26.11
CA THR A 60 -4.48 -25.15 26.83
C THR A 60 -5.73 -25.22 25.96
N ILE A 61 -5.63 -24.88 24.67
CA ILE A 61 -6.74 -24.99 23.70
C ILE A 61 -7.17 -26.45 23.54
N VAL A 62 -6.21 -27.36 23.38
CA VAL A 62 -6.49 -28.80 23.24
C VAL A 62 -7.15 -29.36 24.50
N GLU A 63 -6.64 -29.03 25.68
CA GLU A 63 -7.23 -29.43 26.96
C GLU A 63 -8.67 -28.90 27.14
N LEU A 64 -8.91 -27.64 26.78
CA LEU A 64 -10.27 -27.07 26.87
C LEU A 64 -11.25 -27.73 25.90
N ILE A 65 -10.80 -28.03 24.66
CA ILE A 65 -11.61 -28.77 23.68
C ILE A 65 -12.02 -30.14 24.26
N GLN A 66 -11.06 -30.92 24.77
CA GLN A 66 -11.30 -32.25 25.34
C GLN A 66 -12.24 -32.19 26.57
N LYS A 67 -11.95 -31.27 27.50
CA LYS A 67 -12.73 -31.10 28.73
C LYS A 67 -14.18 -30.64 28.47
N SER A 68 -14.41 -29.90 27.40
CA SER A 68 -15.74 -29.36 27.08
C SER A 68 -16.47 -30.15 26.01
N GLU A 69 -15.93 -31.31 25.60
CA GLU A 69 -16.49 -32.18 24.54
C GLU A 69 -16.73 -31.45 23.22
N LEU A 70 -15.78 -30.58 22.84
CA LEU A 70 -15.81 -29.81 21.59
C LEU A 70 -14.88 -30.45 20.55
N GLU A 71 -15.01 -30.10 19.27
CA GLU A 71 -14.25 -30.72 18.16
C GLU A 71 -13.20 -29.77 17.56
N GLU A 72 -13.50 -28.52 17.50
CA GLU A 72 -12.63 -27.53 16.83
C GLU A 72 -12.60 -26.18 17.56
N ALA A 73 -11.55 -25.41 17.29
CA ALA A 73 -11.44 -24.01 17.72
C ALA A 73 -11.48 -23.06 16.55
N LEU A 74 -12.20 -21.94 16.70
CA LEU A 74 -12.13 -20.77 15.83
C LEU A 74 -11.57 -19.60 16.62
N VAL A 75 -10.35 -19.18 16.26
CA VAL A 75 -9.61 -18.14 16.97
C VAL A 75 -9.83 -16.78 16.30
N GLY A 76 -10.28 -15.80 17.04
CA GLY A 76 -10.38 -14.41 16.62
C GLY A 76 -9.23 -13.59 17.14
N ILE A 77 -8.67 -12.74 16.28
CA ILE A 77 -7.55 -11.84 16.60
C ILE A 77 -7.90 -10.43 16.18
N GLU A 78 -7.62 -9.44 17.04
CA GLU A 78 -7.54 -8.05 16.61
C GLU A 78 -6.14 -7.78 16.06
N PRO A 79 -5.97 -7.44 14.76
CA PRO A 79 -4.65 -7.23 14.17
C PRO A 79 -4.03 -5.93 14.65
N THR A 80 -3.21 -5.99 15.70
CA THR A 80 -2.44 -4.87 16.21
C THR A 80 -1.02 -4.89 15.64
N GLY A 81 -0.71 -3.95 14.75
CA GLY A 81 0.61 -3.83 14.12
C GLY A 81 1.07 -5.12 13.44
N HIS A 82 2.28 -5.57 13.77
CA HIS A 82 2.91 -6.80 13.24
C HIS A 82 3.00 -7.93 14.26
N TYR A 83 2.64 -7.68 15.51
CA TYR A 83 2.84 -8.62 16.63
C TYR A 83 2.04 -9.93 16.53
N TRP A 84 1.06 -10.00 15.63
CA TRP A 84 0.26 -11.21 15.38
C TRP A 84 0.86 -12.16 14.34
N PHE A 85 1.90 -11.74 13.59
CA PHE A 85 2.41 -12.53 12.46
C PHE A 85 2.98 -13.87 12.91
N ASP A 86 3.80 -13.88 13.95
CA ASP A 86 4.45 -15.09 14.46
C ASP A 86 3.41 -16.08 15.02
N LEU A 87 2.46 -15.59 15.81
CA LEU A 87 1.33 -16.40 16.28
C LEU A 87 0.46 -16.91 15.13
N GLY A 88 0.20 -16.07 14.12
CA GLY A 88 -0.56 -16.45 12.93
C GLY A 88 0.12 -17.55 12.12
N GLN A 89 1.44 -17.49 11.97
CA GLN A 89 2.23 -18.55 11.34
C GLN A 89 2.15 -19.85 12.15
N PHE A 90 2.40 -19.78 13.45
CA PHE A 90 2.29 -20.94 14.35
C PHE A 90 0.92 -21.61 14.30
N MET A 91 -0.16 -20.81 14.33
CA MET A 91 -1.52 -21.36 14.20
C MET A 91 -1.74 -22.04 12.85
N GLY A 92 -1.20 -21.47 11.76
CA GLY A 92 -1.25 -22.08 10.44
C GLY A 92 -0.53 -23.42 10.38
N GLU A 93 0.65 -23.54 10.97
CA GLU A 93 1.42 -24.80 11.09
C GLU A 93 0.69 -25.87 11.92
N LYS A 94 -0.06 -25.47 12.93
CA LYS A 94 -0.89 -26.33 13.78
C LYS A 94 -2.30 -26.58 13.22
N ASN A 95 -2.62 -26.08 12.03
CA ASN A 95 -3.97 -26.16 11.42
C ASN A 95 -5.09 -25.57 12.28
N ILE A 96 -4.78 -24.59 13.13
CA ILE A 96 -5.79 -23.87 13.92
C ILE A 96 -6.45 -22.82 13.03
N LYS A 97 -7.76 -22.89 12.88
CA LYS A 97 -8.52 -21.88 12.13
C LYS A 97 -8.51 -20.54 12.87
N PHE A 98 -8.04 -19.49 12.23
CA PHE A 98 -8.10 -18.16 12.82
C PHE A 98 -8.64 -17.10 11.84
N VAL A 99 -9.26 -16.09 12.42
CA VAL A 99 -9.92 -15.00 11.70
C VAL A 99 -9.57 -13.66 12.35
N MET A 100 -9.74 -12.59 11.58
CA MET A 100 -9.46 -11.23 12.03
C MET A 100 -10.75 -10.48 12.34
N VAL A 101 -10.77 -9.72 13.41
CA VAL A 101 -11.83 -8.76 13.72
C VAL A 101 -11.37 -7.35 13.38
N ASN A 102 -12.33 -6.49 13.04
CA ASN A 102 -12.01 -5.10 12.73
C ASN A 102 -11.81 -4.32 14.03
N PRO A 103 -10.65 -3.64 14.25
CA PRO A 103 -10.39 -2.83 15.42
C PRO A 103 -11.48 -1.79 15.73
N HIS A 104 -12.06 -1.20 14.68
CA HIS A 104 -13.20 -0.30 14.85
C HIS A 104 -14.43 -0.96 15.46
N HIS A 105 -14.70 -2.23 15.12
CA HIS A 105 -15.80 -2.98 15.70
C HIS A 105 -15.49 -3.36 17.15
N VAL A 106 -14.25 -3.74 17.45
CA VAL A 106 -13.81 -4.03 18.83
C VAL A 106 -14.02 -2.79 19.70
N HIS A 107 -13.51 -1.64 19.27
CA HIS A 107 -13.69 -0.37 20.00
C HIS A 107 -15.17 -0.02 20.23
N LYS A 108 -16.00 -0.12 19.21
CA LYS A 108 -17.44 0.16 19.32
C LYS A 108 -18.19 -0.85 20.21
N SER A 109 -17.80 -2.12 20.18
CA SER A 109 -18.47 -3.16 20.96
C SER A 109 -18.08 -3.14 22.43
N LYS A 110 -16.92 -2.60 22.80
CA LYS A 110 -16.52 -2.38 24.19
C LYS A 110 -17.47 -1.45 24.94
N GLU A 111 -17.94 -0.41 24.27
CA GLU A 111 -18.86 0.57 24.84
C GLU A 111 -20.24 -0.05 25.15
N LEU A 112 -20.60 -1.15 24.48
CA LEU A 112 -21.90 -1.82 24.66
C LEU A 112 -21.91 -2.85 25.80
N ASP A 113 -20.74 -3.37 26.23
CA ASP A 113 -20.66 -4.48 27.18
C ASP A 113 -20.81 -4.03 28.64
N ASP A 114 -20.39 -2.81 29.04
CA ASP A 114 -20.48 -2.38 30.44
C ASP A 114 -20.64 -0.86 30.68
N ASN A 115 -20.94 -0.09 29.65
CA ASN A 115 -21.12 1.38 29.75
C ASN A 115 -19.96 2.11 30.46
N SER A 116 -18.77 1.48 30.52
CA SER A 116 -17.57 2.02 31.17
C SER A 116 -16.50 2.32 30.13
N PRO A 117 -15.98 3.56 30.04
CA PRO A 117 -14.89 3.91 29.12
C PRO A 117 -13.52 3.37 29.57
N SER A 118 -13.46 2.55 30.63
CA SER A 118 -12.22 2.03 31.18
C SER A 118 -11.52 1.10 30.17
N LYS A 119 -10.28 1.47 29.81
CA LYS A 119 -9.39 0.68 28.98
C LYS A 119 -8.84 -0.49 29.80
N ASN A 120 -9.26 -1.71 29.51
CA ASN A 120 -8.79 -2.89 30.23
C ASN A 120 -8.54 -4.02 29.23
N ASP A 121 -7.27 -4.33 28.97
CA ASP A 121 -6.79 -5.37 28.06
C ASP A 121 -7.35 -6.77 28.38
N ARG A 122 -7.90 -6.96 29.59
CA ARG A 122 -8.55 -8.19 30.02
C ARG A 122 -9.96 -8.38 29.45
N LYS A 123 -10.60 -7.30 28.94
CA LYS A 123 -11.96 -7.34 28.36
C LYS A 123 -11.92 -7.62 26.85
N ASP A 124 -10.86 -7.20 26.17
CA ASP A 124 -10.72 -7.27 24.71
C ASP A 124 -10.90 -8.67 24.14
N PRO A 125 -10.32 -9.74 24.72
CA PRO A 125 -10.53 -11.11 24.23
C PRO A 125 -12.00 -11.55 24.24
N ARG A 126 -12.80 -11.10 25.19
CA ARG A 126 -14.25 -11.42 25.26
C ARG A 126 -15.02 -10.73 24.13
N VAL A 127 -14.75 -9.44 23.91
CA VAL A 127 -15.38 -8.68 22.82
C VAL A 127 -15.00 -9.27 21.45
N ILE A 128 -13.73 -9.65 21.28
CA ILE A 128 -13.23 -10.31 20.07
C ILE A 128 -13.98 -11.62 19.82
N ALA A 129 -14.09 -12.48 20.83
CA ALA A 129 -14.82 -13.74 20.73
C ALA A 129 -16.31 -13.52 20.39
N GLY A 130 -16.97 -12.53 20.98
CA GLY A 130 -18.34 -12.16 20.66
C GLY A 130 -18.52 -11.73 19.20
N LEU A 131 -17.58 -10.92 18.67
CA LEU A 131 -17.60 -10.53 17.25
C LEU A 131 -17.41 -11.72 16.31
N VAL A 132 -16.57 -12.69 16.68
CA VAL A 132 -16.40 -13.94 15.92
C VAL A 132 -17.69 -14.74 15.91
N ARG A 133 -18.30 -14.97 17.08
CA ARG A 133 -19.59 -15.66 17.21
C ARG A 133 -20.67 -15.03 16.32
N ASP A 134 -20.74 -13.73 16.29
CA ASP A 134 -21.72 -12.97 15.52
C ASP A 134 -21.39 -12.89 14.01
N GLY A 135 -20.37 -13.58 13.50
CA GLY A 135 -19.94 -13.54 12.10
C GLY A 135 -19.38 -12.20 11.64
N ARG A 136 -18.93 -11.35 12.58
CA ARG A 136 -18.36 -10.01 12.32
C ARG A 136 -16.85 -10.04 12.18
N TYR A 137 -16.32 -10.96 11.40
CA TYR A 137 -14.91 -11.17 11.15
C TYR A 137 -14.59 -11.24 9.66
N PHE A 138 -13.31 -11.24 9.34
CA PHE A 138 -12.81 -11.53 7.99
C PHE A 138 -11.68 -12.55 8.07
N TYR A 139 -11.52 -13.32 6.99
CA TYR A 139 -10.43 -14.29 6.91
C TYR A 139 -9.10 -13.59 6.80
N SER A 140 -8.13 -14.02 7.61
CA SER A 140 -6.77 -13.54 7.46
C SER A 140 -6.16 -14.09 6.18
N TYR A 141 -5.32 -13.29 5.57
CA TYR A 141 -4.49 -13.71 4.47
C TYR A 141 -3.03 -13.40 4.78
N MET A 142 -2.28 -14.42 5.03
CA MET A 142 -0.83 -14.35 5.09
C MET A 142 -0.30 -14.81 3.73
N PRO A 143 0.30 -13.91 2.95
CA PRO A 143 0.90 -14.31 1.70
C PRO A 143 2.08 -15.24 1.96
N THR A 144 2.24 -16.24 1.11
CA THR A 144 3.35 -17.19 1.15
C THR A 144 4.09 -17.18 -0.19
N GLY A 145 5.28 -17.77 -0.23
CA GLY A 145 6.07 -17.88 -1.46
C GLY A 145 6.28 -16.54 -2.16
N VAL A 146 6.15 -16.51 -3.46
CA VAL A 146 6.38 -15.32 -4.30
C VAL A 146 5.51 -14.12 -3.91
N TYR A 147 4.31 -14.34 -3.40
CA TYR A 147 3.43 -13.25 -2.95
C TYR A 147 3.93 -12.57 -1.68
N ALA A 148 4.54 -13.33 -0.75
CA ALA A 148 5.15 -12.79 0.45
C ALA A 148 6.39 -11.96 0.09
N GLU A 149 7.27 -12.51 -0.75
CA GLU A 149 8.45 -11.82 -1.24
C GLU A 149 8.09 -10.51 -1.97
N LEU A 150 7.12 -10.56 -2.87
CA LEU A 150 6.68 -9.39 -3.62
C LEU A 150 6.06 -8.32 -2.72
N ARG A 151 5.32 -8.72 -1.67
CA ARG A 151 4.78 -7.79 -0.67
C ARG A 151 5.90 -7.09 0.10
N ASN A 152 6.91 -7.83 0.56
CA ASN A 152 8.05 -7.28 1.28
C ASN A 152 8.88 -6.35 0.39
N ALA A 153 9.19 -6.77 -0.85
CA ALA A 153 9.90 -5.96 -1.82
C ALA A 153 9.14 -4.65 -2.16
N SER A 154 7.82 -4.73 -2.38
CA SER A 154 6.98 -3.55 -2.66
C SER A 154 6.88 -2.61 -1.46
N ASN A 155 6.81 -3.13 -0.23
CA ASN A 155 6.84 -2.34 0.99
C ASN A 155 8.17 -1.59 1.12
N ARG A 156 9.28 -2.30 0.94
CA ARG A 156 10.63 -1.72 0.99
C ARG A 156 10.81 -0.64 -0.09
N ARG A 157 10.37 -0.93 -1.32
CA ARG A 157 10.40 0.06 -2.41
C ARG A 157 9.66 1.34 -2.05
N PHE A 158 8.49 1.23 -1.43
CA PHE A 158 7.71 2.39 -1.01
C PHE A 158 8.50 3.28 -0.03
N VAL A 159 9.10 2.68 1.01
CA VAL A 159 9.93 3.38 1.98
C VAL A 159 11.12 4.07 1.30
N LEU A 160 11.82 3.34 0.41
CA LEU A 160 12.99 3.89 -0.30
C LEU A 160 12.62 5.08 -1.20
N VAL A 161 11.46 5.07 -1.86
CA VAL A 161 10.96 6.20 -2.65
C VAL A 161 10.64 7.41 -1.77
N GLU A 162 10.07 7.20 -0.58
CA GLU A 162 9.83 8.27 0.38
C GLU A 162 11.14 8.87 0.89
N GLU A 163 12.13 8.05 1.25
CA GLU A 163 13.45 8.49 1.70
C GLU A 163 14.18 9.26 0.61
N GLN A 164 14.17 8.77 -0.63
CA GLN A 164 14.74 9.47 -1.77
C GLN A 164 14.08 10.83 -2.00
N THR A 165 12.75 10.91 -1.84
CA THR A 165 12.01 12.18 -1.95
C THR A 165 12.39 13.14 -0.83
N ARG A 166 12.57 12.65 0.39
CA ARG A 166 13.04 13.48 1.51
C ARG A 166 14.44 14.02 1.25
N ALA A 167 15.37 13.18 0.76
CA ALA A 167 16.71 13.62 0.38
C ALA A 167 16.67 14.70 -0.70
N LYS A 168 15.87 14.53 -1.76
CA LYS A 168 15.67 15.57 -2.79
C LYS A 168 15.14 16.89 -2.23
N ASN A 169 14.18 16.84 -1.33
CA ASN A 169 13.61 18.04 -0.73
C ASN A 169 14.66 18.78 0.15
N ARG A 170 15.50 18.05 0.87
CA ARG A 170 16.61 18.63 1.63
C ARG A 170 17.66 19.24 0.70
N LEU A 171 18.04 18.56 -0.38
CA LEU A 171 18.92 19.13 -1.43
C LEU A 171 18.35 20.43 -2.01
N GLN A 172 17.06 20.48 -2.30
CA GLN A 172 16.40 21.70 -2.79
C GLN A 172 16.45 22.83 -1.78
N LYS A 173 16.24 22.52 -0.48
CA LYS A 173 16.34 23.50 0.59
C LYS A 173 17.77 24.04 0.71
N TRP A 174 18.76 23.16 0.72
CA TRP A 174 20.17 23.55 0.79
C TRP A 174 20.57 24.49 -0.38
N ILE A 175 20.21 24.10 -1.61
CA ILE A 175 20.49 24.92 -2.81
C ILE A 175 19.78 26.28 -2.71
N ALA A 176 18.54 26.32 -2.21
CA ALA A 176 17.85 27.62 -2.06
C ALA A 176 18.50 28.55 -1.06
N VAL A 177 19.27 28.03 -0.10
CA VAL A 177 19.97 28.83 0.93
C VAL A 177 21.37 29.23 0.47
N TYR A 178 22.16 28.30 -0.07
CA TYR A 178 23.59 28.50 -0.29
C TYR A 178 23.95 28.72 -1.75
N PHE A 179 23.10 28.30 -2.71
CA PHE A 179 23.35 28.52 -4.15
C PHE A 179 22.03 28.60 -4.94
N PRO A 180 21.19 29.63 -4.71
CA PRO A 180 19.84 29.70 -5.28
C PRO A 180 19.81 29.71 -6.81
N GLU A 181 20.83 30.31 -7.47
CA GLU A 181 20.94 30.39 -8.93
C GLU A 181 21.13 29.01 -9.58
N TYR A 182 21.61 28.01 -8.83
CA TYR A 182 21.81 26.65 -9.34
C TYR A 182 20.52 26.00 -9.81
N LYS A 183 19.39 26.37 -9.22
CA LYS A 183 18.06 25.83 -9.58
C LYS A 183 17.69 26.11 -11.06
N GLY A 184 18.18 27.18 -11.64
CA GLY A 184 17.91 27.53 -13.04
C GLY A 184 18.75 26.76 -14.08
N ILE A 185 19.80 26.04 -13.65
CA ILE A 185 20.76 25.40 -14.54
C ILE A 185 20.30 23.99 -14.96
N TYR A 186 19.71 23.25 -14.04
CA TYR A 186 19.20 21.92 -14.28
C TYR A 186 17.68 21.85 -14.06
N THR A 187 16.98 21.25 -15.01
CA THR A 187 15.52 21.03 -14.89
C THR A 187 15.17 20.11 -13.69
N ARG A 188 16.10 19.22 -13.34
CA ARG A 188 15.95 18.27 -12.24
C ARG A 188 17.11 18.47 -11.27
N ILE A 189 16.77 18.57 -9.97
CA ILE A 189 17.74 18.73 -8.90
C ILE A 189 18.70 17.53 -8.78
N ASP A 190 18.21 16.35 -9.14
CA ASP A 190 18.93 15.07 -9.09
C ASP A 190 19.67 14.76 -10.41
N ALA A 191 19.94 15.77 -11.24
CA ALA A 191 20.74 15.59 -12.42
C ALA A 191 22.19 15.19 -12.04
N LYS A 192 22.63 14.00 -12.51
CA LYS A 192 23.93 13.42 -12.14
C LYS A 192 25.09 14.37 -12.33
N GLY A 193 25.13 15.11 -13.44
CA GLY A 193 26.19 16.11 -13.72
C GLY A 193 26.18 17.25 -12.72
N GLY A 194 25.02 17.67 -12.25
CA GLY A 194 24.86 18.66 -11.21
C GLY A 194 25.33 18.20 -9.84
N LEU A 195 24.88 17.01 -9.44
CA LEU A 195 25.25 16.45 -8.14
C LEU A 195 26.76 16.21 -8.03
N LEU A 196 27.42 15.78 -9.10
CA LEU A 196 28.87 15.58 -9.11
C LEU A 196 29.65 16.87 -8.91
N VAL A 197 29.20 17.98 -9.50
CA VAL A 197 29.84 19.29 -9.29
C VAL A 197 29.65 19.74 -7.85
N LEU A 198 28.43 19.68 -7.31
CA LEU A 198 28.13 20.02 -5.92
C LEU A 198 28.82 19.11 -4.89
N LYS A 199 29.11 17.87 -5.22
CA LYS A 199 29.86 16.95 -4.34
C LYS A 199 31.31 17.35 -4.22
N GLN A 200 31.95 17.85 -5.29
CA GLN A 200 33.38 18.25 -5.31
C GLN A 200 33.61 19.72 -5.02
N ALA A 201 32.70 20.58 -5.43
CA ALA A 201 32.76 22.02 -5.19
C ALA A 201 31.38 22.51 -4.73
N PRO A 202 31.03 22.33 -3.45
CA PRO A 202 29.71 22.62 -2.89
C PRO A 202 29.32 24.10 -2.96
N THR A 203 30.25 25.01 -2.75
CA THR A 203 29.94 26.42 -2.63
C THR A 203 30.22 27.19 -3.95
N PRO A 204 29.53 28.33 -4.19
CA PRO A 204 29.82 29.19 -5.34
C PRO A 204 31.28 29.58 -5.44
N GLU A 205 31.96 29.91 -4.32
CA GLU A 205 33.37 30.26 -4.30
C GLU A 205 34.29 29.13 -4.76
N GLU A 206 33.99 27.89 -4.39
CA GLU A 206 34.73 26.71 -4.82
C GLU A 206 34.54 26.45 -6.32
N ILE A 207 33.32 26.65 -6.83
CA ILE A 207 33.04 26.53 -8.27
C ILE A 207 33.79 27.59 -9.05
N VAL A 208 33.87 28.83 -8.55
CA VAL A 208 34.64 29.89 -9.19
C VAL A 208 36.13 29.53 -9.23
N ARG A 209 36.68 28.98 -8.12
CA ARG A 209 38.07 28.51 -8.09
C ARG A 209 38.32 27.33 -9.03
N LEU A 210 37.36 26.44 -9.16
CA LEU A 210 37.43 25.25 -10.03
C LEU A 210 37.46 25.65 -11.52
N GLY A 211 36.75 26.72 -11.90
CA GLY A 211 36.63 27.22 -13.27
C GLY A 211 35.93 26.22 -14.21
N VAL A 212 35.83 26.64 -15.48
CA VAL A 212 35.18 25.83 -16.54
C VAL A 212 35.89 24.51 -16.76
N GLU A 213 37.22 24.55 -16.84
CA GLU A 213 38.06 23.36 -17.10
C GLU A 213 37.93 22.32 -16.00
N GLY A 214 37.91 22.75 -14.73
CA GLY A 214 37.72 21.86 -13.59
C GLY A 214 36.34 21.20 -13.60
N ILE A 215 35.28 21.97 -13.90
CA ILE A 215 33.92 21.42 -14.02
C ILE A 215 33.85 20.36 -15.13
N ILE A 216 34.46 20.65 -16.29
CA ILE A 216 34.50 19.71 -17.42
C ILE A 216 35.29 18.45 -17.04
N LYS A 217 36.39 18.57 -16.30
CA LYS A 217 37.22 17.47 -15.83
C LYS A 217 36.38 16.52 -14.95
N ILE A 218 35.61 17.05 -14.00
CA ILE A 218 34.70 16.26 -13.15
C ILE A 218 33.78 15.37 -14.00
N TRP A 219 33.18 15.90 -15.04
CA TRP A 219 32.28 15.14 -15.93
C TRP A 219 33.02 14.13 -16.79
N LYS A 220 34.22 14.46 -17.29
CA LYS A 220 35.06 13.55 -18.05
C LYS A 220 35.50 12.34 -17.21
N ASP A 221 35.98 12.61 -16.00
CA ASP A 221 36.42 11.55 -15.07
C ASP A 221 35.27 10.61 -14.70
N ALA A 222 34.04 11.15 -14.58
CA ALA A 222 32.81 10.37 -14.36
C ALA A 222 32.22 9.78 -15.65
N LYS A 223 32.85 9.90 -16.80
CA LYS A 223 32.41 9.41 -18.13
C LYS A 223 30.98 9.89 -18.50
N LEU A 224 30.61 11.11 -18.09
CA LEU A 224 29.30 11.65 -18.38
C LEU A 224 29.25 12.30 -19.76
N ARG A 225 28.25 11.88 -20.56
CA ARG A 225 27.93 12.51 -21.86
C ARG A 225 26.87 13.60 -21.66
N GLY A 226 26.81 14.59 -22.59
CA GLY A 226 25.77 15.62 -22.60
C GLY A 226 26.00 16.81 -21.68
N ASN A 227 27.12 16.85 -20.93
CA ASN A 227 27.58 18.00 -20.15
C ASN A 227 28.87 18.54 -20.77
N GLY A 228 28.80 19.71 -21.36
CA GLY A 228 29.93 20.32 -22.08
C GLY A 228 30.19 21.75 -21.65
N HIS A 229 31.10 22.43 -22.38
CA HIS A 229 31.58 23.77 -22.09
C HIS A 229 30.46 24.79 -21.84
N LYS A 230 29.38 24.78 -22.65
CA LYS A 230 28.22 25.68 -22.48
C LYS A 230 27.57 25.51 -21.10
N LYS A 231 27.45 24.27 -20.62
CA LYS A 231 26.85 24.00 -19.30
C LYS A 231 27.78 24.40 -18.16
N ALA A 232 29.08 24.16 -18.32
CA ALA A 232 30.09 24.59 -17.35
C ALA A 232 30.12 26.11 -17.19
N MET A 233 30.04 26.84 -18.30
CA MET A 233 29.95 28.31 -18.30
C MET A 233 28.69 28.81 -17.59
N LEU A 234 27.54 28.13 -17.76
CA LEU A 234 26.32 28.50 -17.03
C LEU A 234 26.48 28.33 -15.52
N ILE A 235 27.11 27.23 -15.08
CA ILE A 235 27.39 27.00 -13.66
C ILE A 235 28.33 28.04 -13.09
N LEU A 236 29.44 28.32 -13.80
CA LEU A 236 30.43 29.32 -13.39
C LEU A 236 29.80 30.74 -13.30
N ASN A 237 29.05 31.15 -14.30
CA ASN A 237 28.40 32.46 -14.31
C ASN A 237 27.36 32.61 -13.19
N ALA A 238 26.64 31.52 -12.86
CA ALA A 238 25.73 31.51 -11.74
C ALA A 238 26.47 31.60 -10.40
N ALA A 239 27.60 30.91 -10.26
CA ALA A 239 28.44 30.97 -9.06
C ALA A 239 29.04 32.36 -8.82
N MET A 240 29.50 33.02 -9.88
CA MET A 240 30.06 34.38 -9.80
C MET A 240 29.03 35.42 -9.35
N LYS A 241 27.76 35.22 -9.63
CA LYS A 241 26.66 36.14 -9.31
C LYS A 241 25.82 35.68 -8.12
N SER A 242 26.26 34.66 -7.41
CA SER A 242 25.42 34.03 -6.36
C SER A 242 25.22 34.96 -5.17
N ILE A 243 23.95 35.04 -4.74
CA ILE A 243 23.50 35.74 -3.52
C ILE A 243 23.39 34.77 -2.35
N GLY A 244 23.82 33.49 -2.51
CA GLY A 244 23.74 32.47 -1.48
C GLY A 244 24.41 32.91 -0.17
N LEU A 245 23.94 32.31 0.93
CA LEU A 245 24.45 32.59 2.27
C LEU A 245 25.96 32.23 2.35
N LYS A 246 26.77 33.16 2.90
CA LYS A 246 28.23 33.01 3.03
C LYS A 246 28.69 32.64 4.44
N ALA A 247 27.75 32.49 5.38
CA ALA A 247 28.04 32.11 6.75
C ALA A 247 27.75 30.61 7.00
N GLY A 248 28.53 29.98 7.87
CA GLY A 248 28.32 28.56 8.25
C GLY A 248 28.72 27.55 7.16
N LEU A 249 29.63 27.96 6.24
CA LEU A 249 29.96 27.16 5.06
C LEU A 249 30.64 25.82 5.37
N THR A 250 31.28 25.66 6.52
CA THR A 250 31.91 24.38 6.90
C THR A 250 30.86 23.30 7.08
N GLU A 251 29.83 23.60 7.87
CA GLU A 251 28.72 22.66 8.09
C GLU A 251 27.88 22.46 6.82
N ALA A 252 27.58 23.58 6.11
CA ALA A 252 26.85 23.52 4.85
C ALA A 252 27.52 22.62 3.80
N ARG A 253 28.86 22.63 3.76
CA ARG A 253 29.64 21.75 2.87
C ARG A 253 29.50 20.28 3.26
N MET A 254 29.58 19.94 4.54
CA MET A 254 29.38 18.59 5.02
C MET A 254 27.95 18.14 4.76
N GLU A 255 26.94 18.96 5.10
CA GLU A 255 25.53 18.64 4.90
C GLU A 255 25.21 18.29 3.42
N ILE A 256 25.68 19.08 2.45
CA ILE A 256 25.38 18.80 1.03
C ILE A 256 26.05 17.51 0.54
N GLN A 257 27.26 17.22 1.01
CA GLN A 257 27.97 15.98 0.67
C GLN A 257 27.22 14.78 1.21
N ASP A 258 26.82 14.80 2.47
CA ASP A 258 26.02 13.75 3.12
C ASP A 258 24.67 13.55 2.42
N LEU A 259 23.97 14.64 2.08
CA LEU A 259 22.69 14.59 1.37
C LEU A 259 22.82 13.95 -0.03
N ILE A 260 23.91 14.24 -0.75
CA ILE A 260 24.18 13.62 -2.06
C ILE A 260 24.49 12.14 -1.89
N GLU A 261 25.30 11.76 -0.89
CA GLU A 261 25.62 10.37 -0.61
C GLU A 261 24.38 9.55 -0.20
N ASP A 262 23.56 10.10 0.68
CA ASP A 262 22.27 9.52 1.04
C ASP A 262 21.39 9.30 -0.20
N TYR A 263 21.27 10.29 -1.06
CA TYR A 263 20.49 10.20 -2.30
C TYR A 263 21.04 9.11 -3.24
N GLU A 264 22.35 9.05 -3.44
CA GLU A 264 23.02 8.04 -4.27
C GLU A 264 22.81 6.64 -3.70
N LEU A 265 22.92 6.48 -2.38
CA LEU A 265 22.70 5.21 -1.68
C LEU A 265 21.24 4.74 -1.82
N GLN A 266 20.26 5.63 -1.61
CA GLN A 266 18.86 5.30 -1.77
C GLN A 266 18.53 4.93 -3.23
N THR A 267 19.13 5.63 -4.19
CA THR A 267 18.96 5.30 -5.62
C THR A 267 19.46 3.88 -5.93
N LYS A 268 20.67 3.53 -5.48
CA LYS A 268 21.24 2.20 -5.66
C LYS A 268 20.40 1.09 -4.97
N ARG A 269 19.88 1.38 -3.78
CA ARG A 269 19.00 0.45 -3.07
C ARG A 269 17.68 0.24 -3.82
N LEU A 270 17.13 1.33 -4.38
CA LEU A 270 15.89 1.31 -5.15
C LEU A 270 16.04 0.52 -6.46
N GLU A 271 17.17 0.65 -7.16
CA GLU A 271 17.49 -0.14 -8.35
C GLU A 271 17.47 -1.65 -8.04
N ARG A 272 18.19 -2.07 -7.00
CA ARG A 272 18.21 -3.49 -6.58
C ARG A 272 16.83 -4.03 -6.24
N VAL A 273 16.01 -3.26 -5.53
CA VAL A 273 14.63 -3.68 -5.21
C VAL A 273 13.76 -3.72 -6.45
N ASN A 274 13.93 -2.81 -7.39
CA ASN A 274 13.19 -2.83 -8.66
C ASN A 274 13.54 -4.05 -9.52
N ASP A 275 14.80 -4.48 -9.53
CA ASP A 275 15.23 -5.67 -10.26
C ASP A 275 14.64 -6.94 -9.62
N LEU A 276 14.70 -7.07 -8.29
CA LEU A 276 14.02 -8.16 -7.57
C LEU A 276 12.51 -8.19 -7.87
N ILE A 277 11.84 -7.04 -7.88
CA ILE A 277 10.42 -6.94 -8.20
C ILE A 277 10.13 -7.47 -9.62
N LYS A 278 10.99 -7.18 -10.60
CA LYS A 278 10.84 -7.70 -11.97
C LYS A 278 10.92 -9.23 -11.99
N GLU A 279 11.93 -9.79 -11.33
CA GLU A 279 12.13 -11.24 -11.23
C GLU A 279 10.95 -11.95 -10.54
N LEU A 280 10.45 -11.38 -9.45
CA LEU A 280 9.28 -11.93 -8.74
C LEU A 280 8.01 -11.85 -9.57
N CYS A 281 7.79 -10.75 -10.31
CA CYS A 281 6.61 -10.62 -11.16
C CYS A 281 6.60 -11.63 -12.31
N GLN A 282 7.77 -12.06 -12.84
CA GLN A 282 7.86 -13.08 -13.87
C GLN A 282 7.40 -14.47 -13.40
N GLN A 283 7.46 -14.73 -12.10
CA GLN A 283 7.01 -15.98 -11.49
C GLN A 283 5.48 -16.02 -11.28
N ILE A 284 4.78 -14.89 -11.46
CA ILE A 284 3.34 -14.79 -11.24
C ILE A 284 2.60 -14.95 -12.56
N ARG A 285 1.74 -15.95 -12.60
CA ARG A 285 0.98 -16.31 -13.79
C ARG A 285 0.20 -15.09 -14.33
N TYR A 286 0.35 -14.81 -15.62
CA TYR A 286 -0.33 -13.76 -16.36
C TYR A 286 -0.03 -12.31 -15.92
N ALA A 287 0.93 -12.09 -15.01
CA ALA A 287 1.32 -10.74 -14.62
C ALA A 287 1.92 -9.94 -15.77
N ASP A 288 2.64 -10.61 -16.68
CA ASP A 288 3.23 -10.06 -17.89
C ASP A 288 2.17 -9.46 -18.84
N LYS A 289 1.00 -10.08 -18.94
CA LYS A 289 -0.09 -9.60 -19.80
C LYS A 289 -0.66 -8.23 -19.38
N LEU A 290 -0.49 -7.84 -18.14
CA LEU A 290 -0.86 -6.50 -17.69
C LEU A 290 0.02 -5.40 -18.28
N LEU A 291 1.23 -5.73 -18.76
CA LEU A 291 2.12 -4.79 -19.46
C LEU A 291 1.59 -4.37 -20.83
N GLU A 292 0.68 -5.15 -21.42
CA GLU A 292 0.01 -4.81 -22.69
C GLU A 292 -0.84 -3.53 -22.56
N ILE A 293 -1.23 -3.17 -21.33
CA ILE A 293 -2.01 -1.95 -21.07
C ILE A 293 -1.08 -0.75 -21.08
N LYS A 294 -1.12 0.03 -22.15
CA LYS A 294 -0.29 1.24 -22.27
C LYS A 294 -0.55 2.19 -21.08
N GLY A 295 0.50 2.49 -20.32
CA GLY A 295 0.44 3.30 -19.11
C GLY A 295 0.51 2.50 -17.81
N ILE A 296 0.47 1.17 -17.86
CA ILE A 296 0.74 0.28 -16.73
C ILE A 296 2.19 -0.21 -16.82
N GLY A 297 2.95 -0.02 -15.77
CA GLY A 297 4.32 -0.50 -15.65
C GLY A 297 4.46 -1.59 -14.60
N ILE A 298 5.62 -2.27 -14.61
CA ILE A 298 5.91 -3.38 -13.70
C ILE A 298 5.74 -3.01 -12.23
N THR A 299 6.07 -1.77 -11.84
CA THR A 299 5.90 -1.30 -10.45
C THR A 299 4.44 -1.17 -10.04
N THR A 300 3.55 -0.82 -10.99
CA THR A 300 2.11 -0.78 -10.74
C THR A 300 1.55 -2.20 -10.58
N ILE A 301 1.97 -3.13 -11.44
CA ILE A 301 1.60 -4.54 -11.38
C ILE A 301 2.03 -5.15 -10.06
N ALA A 302 3.30 -5.00 -9.73
CA ALA A 302 3.88 -5.49 -8.49
C ALA A 302 3.16 -4.94 -7.25
N GLY A 303 2.93 -3.62 -7.21
CA GLY A 303 2.22 -2.99 -6.11
C GLY A 303 0.78 -3.47 -5.97
N PHE A 304 0.08 -3.69 -7.09
CA PHE A 304 -1.27 -4.26 -7.08
C PHE A 304 -1.27 -5.69 -6.52
N ILE A 305 -0.40 -6.55 -7.04
CA ILE A 305 -0.30 -7.95 -6.60
C ILE A 305 0.18 -8.04 -5.15
N ALA A 306 1.13 -7.21 -4.73
CA ALA A 306 1.60 -7.13 -3.34
C ALA A 306 0.46 -6.78 -2.36
N GLU A 307 -0.45 -5.90 -2.75
CA GLU A 307 -1.60 -5.52 -1.93
C GLU A 307 -2.74 -6.54 -1.99
N VAL A 308 -2.97 -7.16 -3.13
CA VAL A 308 -4.05 -8.13 -3.34
C VAL A 308 -3.64 -9.54 -2.89
N GLY A 309 -2.40 -9.94 -3.20
CA GLY A 309 -1.93 -11.32 -3.06
C GLY A 309 -2.44 -12.19 -4.21
N ASP A 310 -2.69 -13.46 -3.91
CA ASP A 310 -3.27 -14.38 -4.88
C ASP A 310 -4.66 -13.91 -5.30
N ILE A 311 -4.82 -13.64 -6.59
CA ILE A 311 -6.06 -13.14 -7.18
C ILE A 311 -7.19 -14.16 -7.17
N THR A 312 -6.87 -15.45 -7.15
CA THR A 312 -7.86 -16.55 -7.17
C THR A 312 -8.73 -16.61 -5.92
N ARG A 313 -8.33 -15.89 -4.87
CA ARG A 313 -9.09 -15.74 -3.62
C ARG A 313 -10.34 -14.88 -3.74
N PHE A 314 -10.49 -14.18 -4.86
CA PHE A 314 -11.58 -13.24 -5.09
C PHE A 314 -12.49 -13.73 -6.21
N ASP A 315 -13.72 -14.00 -5.87
CA ASP A 315 -14.73 -14.45 -6.84
C ASP A 315 -15.09 -13.35 -7.85
N SER A 316 -14.91 -12.10 -7.48
CA SER A 316 -15.28 -10.97 -8.33
C SER A 316 -14.42 -9.72 -8.12
N ALA A 317 -14.33 -8.91 -9.17
CA ALA A 317 -13.70 -7.60 -9.10
C ALA A 317 -14.36 -6.63 -8.08
N LYS A 318 -15.63 -6.87 -7.69
CA LYS A 318 -16.32 -6.08 -6.66
C LYS A 318 -15.67 -6.24 -5.28
N GLU A 319 -15.19 -7.45 -4.98
CA GLU A 319 -14.46 -7.71 -3.73
C GLU A 319 -13.14 -6.95 -3.66
N LEU A 320 -12.43 -6.86 -4.79
CA LEU A 320 -11.22 -6.03 -4.91
C LEU A 320 -11.52 -4.53 -4.77
N GLN A 321 -12.64 -4.06 -5.35
CA GLN A 321 -13.08 -2.67 -5.15
C GLN A 321 -13.36 -2.37 -3.68
N LYS A 322 -13.99 -3.31 -2.98
CA LYS A 322 -14.23 -3.23 -1.54
C LYS A 322 -12.92 -3.27 -0.74
N LEU A 323 -11.99 -4.16 -1.10
CA LEU A 323 -10.65 -4.24 -0.51
C LEU A 323 -9.89 -2.91 -0.66
N ALA A 324 -10.02 -2.24 -1.82
CA ALA A 324 -9.42 -0.92 -2.06
C ALA A 324 -10.19 0.23 -1.37
N GLY A 325 -11.39 -0.03 -0.84
CA GLY A 325 -12.27 1.01 -0.29
C GLY A 325 -12.82 1.97 -1.34
N LEU A 326 -13.01 1.46 -2.57
CA LEU A 326 -13.59 2.17 -3.72
C LEU A 326 -15.08 1.88 -3.91
N GLU A 327 -15.68 1.07 -3.04
CA GLU A 327 -17.12 0.85 -3.01
C GLU A 327 -17.86 2.15 -2.70
N LEU A 328 -18.95 2.40 -3.43
CA LEU A 328 -19.78 3.57 -3.20
C LEU A 328 -20.71 3.34 -2.02
N VAL A 329 -20.75 4.30 -1.12
CA VAL A 329 -21.68 4.34 0.02
C VAL A 329 -22.60 5.53 -0.13
N ALA A 330 -23.90 5.27 -0.01
CA ALA A 330 -24.91 6.30 0.06
C ALA A 330 -25.06 6.77 1.51
N ASP A 331 -25.31 8.07 1.65
CA ASP A 331 -25.64 8.71 2.93
C ASP A 331 -27.10 9.17 2.81
N SER A 332 -28.02 8.22 3.00
CA SER A 332 -29.45 8.49 2.87
C SER A 332 -30.19 8.03 4.12
N SER A 333 -30.99 8.92 4.69
CA SER A 333 -31.88 8.63 5.80
C SER A 333 -33.26 9.30 5.55
N GLY A 334 -34.29 8.51 5.38
CA GLY A 334 -35.63 9.01 5.11
C GLY A 334 -35.67 9.91 3.88
N LYS A 335 -36.07 11.18 4.03
CA LYS A 335 -36.12 12.19 2.95
C LYS A 335 -34.76 12.80 2.59
N HIS A 336 -33.71 12.53 3.37
CA HIS A 336 -32.36 13.08 3.12
C HIS A 336 -31.58 12.19 2.15
N ASN A 337 -31.31 12.70 0.96
CA ASN A 337 -30.43 12.08 -0.03
C ASN A 337 -29.07 12.79 -0.03
N GLY A 338 -28.15 12.30 0.79
CA GLY A 338 -26.78 12.81 0.84
C GLY A 338 -25.96 12.39 -0.38
N LYS A 339 -24.77 13.01 -0.54
CA LYS A 339 -23.87 12.75 -1.66
C LYS A 339 -23.23 11.37 -1.53
N THR A 340 -23.35 10.55 -2.57
CA THR A 340 -22.63 9.27 -2.70
C THR A 340 -21.11 9.48 -2.68
N LYS A 341 -20.39 8.75 -1.84
CA LYS A 341 -18.94 8.82 -1.69
C LYS A 341 -18.34 7.42 -1.74
N ILE A 342 -17.04 7.33 -2.03
CA ILE A 342 -16.29 6.07 -1.83
C ILE A 342 -16.16 5.80 -0.33
N SER A 343 -16.23 4.52 0.06
CA SER A 343 -16.21 4.10 1.48
C SER A 343 -14.93 4.49 2.20
N LYS A 344 -13.80 4.54 1.49
CA LYS A 344 -12.43 4.69 2.02
C LYS A 344 -12.06 3.62 3.08
N ARG A 345 -12.98 2.71 3.41
CA ARG A 345 -12.77 1.59 4.34
C ARG A 345 -12.14 0.44 3.56
N GLY A 346 -10.82 0.36 3.60
CA GLY A 346 -10.03 -0.62 2.84
C GLY A 346 -8.56 -0.22 2.78
N ARG A 347 -7.76 -0.94 2.00
CA ARG A 347 -6.32 -0.74 1.89
C ARG A 347 -5.98 0.60 1.25
N LYS A 348 -5.45 1.52 2.05
CA LYS A 348 -5.09 2.89 1.60
C LYS A 348 -4.07 2.85 0.47
N ARG A 349 -3.05 1.99 0.55
CA ARG A 349 -2.01 1.87 -0.49
C ARG A 349 -2.54 1.35 -1.80
N LEU A 350 -3.40 0.31 -1.77
CA LEU A 350 -4.05 -0.21 -2.98
C LEU A 350 -4.88 0.87 -3.66
N ARG A 351 -5.65 1.63 -2.90
CA ARG A 351 -6.47 2.74 -3.43
C ARG A 351 -5.60 3.83 -4.05
N TYR A 352 -4.50 4.21 -3.40
CA TYR A 352 -3.55 5.20 -3.90
C TYR A 352 -2.90 4.73 -5.21
N LEU A 353 -2.38 3.50 -5.24
CA LEU A 353 -1.77 2.89 -6.42
C LEU A 353 -2.73 2.86 -7.61
N LEU A 354 -3.97 2.47 -7.39
CA LEU A 354 -5.00 2.42 -8.44
C LEU A 354 -5.35 3.81 -8.97
N PHE A 355 -5.32 4.82 -8.11
CA PHE A 355 -5.52 6.21 -8.50
C PHE A 355 -4.38 6.73 -9.37
N GLU A 356 -3.12 6.49 -8.98
CA GLU A 356 -1.93 6.81 -9.78
C GLU A 356 -1.94 6.08 -11.13
N ALA A 357 -2.32 4.80 -11.13
CA ALA A 357 -2.48 4.01 -12.34
C ALA A 357 -3.56 4.61 -13.26
N ALA A 358 -4.69 5.07 -12.70
CA ALA A 358 -5.75 5.73 -13.46
C ALA A 358 -5.27 7.02 -14.14
N ILE A 359 -4.50 7.85 -13.43
CA ILE A 359 -3.88 9.05 -14.02
C ILE A 359 -2.96 8.66 -15.19
N SER A 360 -2.12 7.65 -14.98
CA SER A 360 -1.15 7.20 -16.00
C SER A 360 -1.85 6.66 -17.26
N VAL A 361 -2.87 5.81 -17.11
CA VAL A 361 -3.59 5.27 -18.29
C VAL A 361 -4.42 6.32 -18.99
N VAL A 362 -5.07 7.24 -18.29
CA VAL A 362 -5.80 8.36 -18.93
C VAL A 362 -4.85 9.24 -19.73
N GLY A 363 -3.63 9.43 -19.27
CA GLY A 363 -2.62 10.21 -20.01
C GLY A 363 -2.00 9.48 -21.21
N LYS A 364 -1.90 8.14 -21.18
CA LYS A 364 -1.10 7.38 -22.14
C LYS A 364 -1.88 6.40 -23.02
N ASN A 365 -3.08 6.00 -22.60
CA ASN A 365 -3.91 4.99 -23.31
C ASN A 365 -5.13 5.68 -23.91
N LYS A 366 -5.40 5.43 -25.20
CA LYS A 366 -6.46 6.09 -25.95
C LYS A 366 -7.86 5.73 -25.43
N GLU A 367 -8.11 4.48 -25.12
CA GLU A 367 -9.40 3.96 -24.66
C GLU A 367 -9.75 4.52 -23.29
N PHE A 368 -8.80 4.54 -22.37
CA PHE A 368 -9.02 5.11 -21.03
C PHE A 368 -9.17 6.65 -21.05
N LYS A 369 -8.48 7.32 -21.98
CA LYS A 369 -8.66 8.76 -22.20
C LYS A 369 -10.09 9.04 -22.68
N GLU A 370 -10.60 8.22 -23.60
CA GLU A 370 -11.95 8.32 -24.14
C GLU A 370 -13.00 8.06 -23.05
N ILE A 371 -12.81 7.01 -22.24
CA ILE A 371 -13.66 6.71 -21.07
C ILE A 371 -13.69 7.90 -20.09
N HIS A 372 -12.54 8.50 -19.82
CA HIS A 372 -12.44 9.66 -18.94
C HIS A 372 -13.19 10.86 -19.53
N ARG A 373 -13.03 11.12 -20.84
CA ARG A 373 -13.74 12.17 -21.56
C ARG A 373 -15.25 11.95 -21.46
N TYR A 374 -15.73 10.76 -21.80
CA TYR A 374 -17.14 10.40 -21.71
C TYR A 374 -17.72 10.63 -20.32
N TYR A 375 -17.08 10.15 -19.27
CA TYR A 375 -17.55 10.36 -17.90
C TYR A 375 -17.65 11.83 -17.49
N THR A 376 -16.76 12.68 -18.01
CA THR A 376 -16.72 14.09 -17.66
C THR A 376 -17.64 14.97 -18.53
N THR A 377 -18.06 14.49 -19.71
CA THR A 377 -18.82 15.28 -20.69
C THR A 377 -20.21 14.74 -21.01
N ARG A 378 -20.58 13.55 -20.52
CA ARG A 378 -21.91 12.97 -20.76
C ARG A 378 -23.03 13.88 -20.25
N GLU A 379 -24.16 13.92 -20.95
CA GLU A 379 -25.28 14.78 -20.63
C GLU A 379 -25.91 14.48 -19.26
N LYS A 380 -26.14 13.20 -18.99
CA LYS A 380 -26.76 12.78 -17.72
C LYS A 380 -25.67 12.49 -16.68
N ASN A 381 -25.67 13.28 -15.59
CA ASN A 381 -24.81 13.11 -14.43
C ASN A 381 -23.30 13.08 -14.77
N PRO A 382 -22.75 14.17 -15.36
CA PRO A 382 -21.32 14.26 -15.66
C PRO A 382 -20.50 14.20 -14.38
N LEU A 383 -19.40 13.47 -14.41
CA LEU A 383 -18.50 13.31 -13.27
C LEU A 383 -17.46 14.44 -13.24
N LYS A 384 -17.11 14.90 -12.05
CA LYS A 384 -15.92 15.76 -11.88
C LYS A 384 -14.67 14.95 -12.24
N LYS A 385 -13.58 15.61 -12.70
CA LYS A 385 -12.32 14.96 -13.10
C LYS A 385 -11.83 13.89 -12.11
N MET A 386 -11.79 14.22 -10.81
CA MET A 386 -11.38 13.27 -9.77
C MET A 386 -12.34 12.08 -9.61
N GLN A 387 -13.64 12.30 -9.73
CA GLN A 387 -14.63 11.21 -9.69
C GLN A 387 -14.47 10.27 -10.88
N SER A 388 -14.22 10.84 -12.07
CA SER A 388 -13.94 10.05 -13.28
C SER A 388 -12.67 9.22 -13.13
N LEU A 389 -11.58 9.74 -12.55
CA LEU A 389 -10.37 8.95 -12.27
C LEU A 389 -10.65 7.78 -11.32
N ILE A 390 -11.51 7.97 -10.32
CA ILE A 390 -11.94 6.86 -9.45
C ILE A 390 -12.76 5.81 -10.22
N ALA A 391 -13.63 6.23 -11.12
CA ALA A 391 -14.38 5.30 -11.97
C ALA A 391 -13.44 4.51 -12.91
N VAL A 392 -12.42 5.17 -13.48
CA VAL A 392 -11.35 4.53 -14.25
C VAL A 392 -10.57 3.54 -13.39
N ALA A 393 -10.22 3.89 -12.16
CA ALA A 393 -9.56 2.96 -11.22
C ALA A 393 -10.40 1.70 -10.96
N CYS A 394 -11.72 1.86 -10.77
CA CYS A 394 -12.64 0.72 -10.65
C CYS A 394 -12.70 -0.13 -11.94
N LYS A 395 -12.61 0.49 -13.11
CA LYS A 395 -12.55 -0.23 -14.39
C LYS A 395 -11.23 -0.98 -14.55
N LEU A 396 -10.09 -0.39 -14.14
CA LEU A 396 -8.79 -1.06 -14.10
C LEU A 396 -8.82 -2.31 -13.21
N ILE A 397 -9.44 -2.26 -12.03
CA ILE A 397 -9.59 -3.44 -11.17
C ILE A 397 -10.29 -4.58 -11.91
N ARG A 398 -11.37 -4.29 -12.67
CA ARG A 398 -12.09 -5.31 -13.44
C ARG A 398 -11.20 -5.93 -14.52
N VAL A 399 -10.43 -5.10 -15.23
CA VAL A 399 -9.48 -5.55 -16.25
C VAL A 399 -8.39 -6.41 -15.63
N PHE A 400 -7.76 -5.97 -14.56
CA PHE A 400 -6.72 -6.71 -13.85
C PHE A 400 -7.24 -8.05 -13.32
N HIS A 401 -8.43 -8.06 -12.73
CA HIS A 401 -9.05 -9.29 -12.25
C HIS A 401 -9.26 -10.29 -13.40
N VAL A 402 -9.82 -9.88 -14.52
CA VAL A 402 -10.07 -10.76 -15.67
C VAL A 402 -8.76 -11.29 -16.28
N ILE A 403 -7.77 -10.42 -16.47
CA ILE A 403 -6.48 -10.83 -17.06
C ILE A 403 -5.77 -11.82 -16.12
N LEU A 404 -5.66 -11.51 -14.82
CA LEU A 404 -4.94 -12.35 -13.87
C LEU A 404 -5.65 -13.68 -13.55
N THR A 405 -6.99 -13.74 -13.69
CA THR A 405 -7.75 -14.99 -13.44
C THR A 405 -7.87 -15.86 -14.68
N LYS A 406 -8.12 -15.25 -15.85
CA LYS A 406 -8.43 -15.98 -17.09
C LYS A 406 -7.26 -16.05 -18.07
N GLY A 407 -6.19 -15.28 -17.83
CA GLY A 407 -5.04 -15.23 -18.75
C GLY A 407 -5.36 -14.65 -20.13
N THR A 408 -6.41 -13.85 -20.26
CA THR A 408 -6.77 -13.19 -21.53
C THR A 408 -5.87 -11.97 -21.75
N SER A 409 -5.51 -11.69 -23.01
CA SER A 409 -4.84 -10.44 -23.37
C SER A 409 -5.76 -9.24 -23.25
N TYR A 410 -5.16 -8.05 -23.10
CA TYR A 410 -5.89 -6.80 -23.08
C TYR A 410 -6.58 -6.54 -24.43
N ASP A 411 -7.88 -6.31 -24.40
CA ASP A 411 -8.69 -6.04 -25.58
C ASP A 411 -9.27 -4.61 -25.53
N ALA A 412 -8.66 -3.74 -26.32
CA ALA A 412 -9.05 -2.34 -26.43
C ALA A 412 -10.50 -2.15 -26.91
N SER A 413 -10.97 -3.04 -27.80
CA SER A 413 -12.32 -2.95 -28.39
C SER A 413 -13.43 -3.15 -27.34
N LYS A 414 -13.18 -4.04 -26.37
CA LYS A 414 -14.13 -4.30 -25.28
C LYS A 414 -14.23 -3.16 -24.27
N MET A 415 -13.23 -2.28 -24.24
CA MET A 415 -13.22 -1.16 -23.29
C MET A 415 -14.24 -0.08 -23.61
N LEU A 416 -14.57 0.08 -24.89
CA LEU A 416 -15.44 1.16 -25.40
C LEU A 416 -16.89 0.71 -25.68
N LYS A 417 -17.20 -0.59 -25.57
CA LYS A 417 -18.52 -1.13 -25.85
C LYS A 417 -19.66 -0.50 -25.06
N ASP A 418 -19.37 -0.09 -23.82
CA ASP A 418 -20.38 0.48 -22.90
C ASP A 418 -20.48 2.02 -23.03
N ILE A 419 -19.74 2.64 -23.97
CA ILE A 419 -19.75 4.09 -24.14
C ILE A 419 -20.67 4.44 -25.29
N GLN A 420 -21.79 5.06 -24.99
CA GLN A 420 -22.68 5.67 -25.97
C GLN A 420 -22.28 7.14 -26.16
N HIS A 421 -21.83 7.49 -27.36
CA HIS A 421 -21.60 8.89 -27.72
C HIS A 421 -22.93 9.54 -28.13
N PRO A 422 -23.23 10.76 -27.64
CA PRO A 422 -24.39 11.50 -28.18
C PRO A 422 -24.22 11.68 -29.68
N GLY A 423 -25.13 11.13 -30.47
CA GLY A 423 -25.12 11.26 -31.93
C GLY A 423 -24.67 10.04 -32.74
N GLU A 424 -24.21 8.97 -32.13
CA GLU A 424 -24.00 7.70 -32.84
C GLU A 424 -25.27 6.83 -32.79
N PRO A 425 -25.79 6.34 -33.95
CA PRO A 425 -26.91 5.42 -33.96
C PRO A 425 -26.50 4.12 -33.22
N LEU A 426 -27.44 3.58 -32.43
CA LEU A 426 -27.31 2.26 -31.80
C LEU A 426 -26.84 1.24 -32.84
N LYS A 427 -25.62 0.76 -32.78
CA LYS A 427 -25.22 -0.42 -33.53
C LYS A 427 -26.06 -1.57 -32.97
N ALA A 428 -27.01 -2.01 -33.78
CA ALA A 428 -27.81 -3.20 -33.51
C ALA A 428 -26.91 -4.37 -33.15
N ALA A 429 -27.29 -5.12 -32.13
CA ALA A 429 -26.58 -6.26 -31.57
C ALA A 429 -26.45 -7.40 -32.57
#